data_293a06e9007f26e04410944a61ba4d34
#
_entry.id   293a06e9007f26e04410944a61ba4d34
#
_cell.length_a   1.000
_cell.length_b   1.000
_cell.length_c   1.000
_cell.angle_alpha   90.00
_cell.angle_beta   90.00
_cell.angle_gamma   90.00
#
_symmetry.space_group_name_H-M   'P 1'
#
loop_
_entity.id
_entity.type
_entity.pdbx_description
1 polymer ?
#
loop_
_entity_poly.entity_id
_entity_poly.type
_entity_poly.pdbx_seq_one_letter_code
_entity_poly.pdbx_strand_id
1 'polypeptide(L)'
;KKVSSVTITGGNSSGAVLEAQLEERHRTLSFDGRQSTVGGGIDVTNDNITFPQNHNLISGDEIIYNRNGNTAIGVGIRTTAYQDGINLITGLTLNNGSVYVAEVVNNKTINLYETQADYSAGINTVGFTTAETSGIHKFRTKKANNTISKISIINAGTDFENRKLIVQPT
;
A
#
# COMPACT_ATOMS: atom_id res chain seq x y z
N LYS A 1 -0.79 6.62 -18.98
CA LYS A 1 0.11 5.58 -19.52
C LYS A 1 -0.71 4.67 -20.42
N LYS A 2 -0.32 4.57 -21.68
CA LYS A 2 -1.01 3.75 -22.67
C LYS A 2 -0.58 2.29 -22.44
N VAL A 3 -1.52 1.37 -22.26
CA VAL A 3 -1.21 -0.06 -22.21
C VAL A 3 -1.26 -0.61 -23.62
N SER A 4 -0.26 -1.38 -23.94
CA SER A 4 -0.22 -2.20 -25.13
C SER A 4 -1.44 -3.13 -25.18
N SER A 5 -2.01 -3.23 -26.37
CA SER A 5 -3.15 -4.01 -26.83
C SER A 5 -3.62 -5.17 -25.90
N VAL A 6 -4.91 -5.16 -25.59
CA VAL A 6 -5.60 -6.36 -25.07
C VAL A 6 -5.94 -7.23 -26.28
N THR A 7 -5.37 -8.43 -26.33
CA THR A 7 -5.69 -9.39 -27.39
C THR A 7 -6.91 -10.19 -26.98
N ILE A 8 -7.92 -10.24 -27.85
CA ILE A 8 -9.08 -11.15 -27.65
C ILE A 8 -8.71 -12.49 -28.27
N THR A 9 -8.61 -13.52 -27.46
CA THR A 9 -8.43 -14.90 -27.92
C THR A 9 -9.73 -15.68 -27.79
N GLY A 10 -10.15 -16.34 -28.86
CA GLY A 10 -11.28 -17.28 -28.83
C GLY A 10 -12.24 -17.08 -30.01
N GLY A 11 -12.41 -18.12 -30.79
CA GLY A 11 -13.32 -18.21 -31.91
C GLY A 11 -12.75 -17.68 -33.24
N ASN A 12 -13.50 -17.93 -34.33
CA ASN A 12 -13.09 -17.55 -35.71
C ASN A 12 -13.24 -16.05 -36.00
N SER A 13 -13.37 -15.19 -35.00
CA SER A 13 -13.45 -13.74 -35.18
C SER A 13 -12.05 -13.16 -35.36
N SER A 14 -11.84 -12.43 -36.45
CA SER A 14 -10.58 -11.77 -36.74
C SER A 14 -10.73 -10.25 -36.74
N GLY A 15 -9.69 -9.53 -36.29
CA GLY A 15 -9.55 -8.11 -36.49
C GLY A 15 -10.14 -7.19 -35.43
N ALA A 16 -10.62 -7.67 -34.29
CA ALA A 16 -10.99 -6.79 -33.20
C ALA A 16 -9.75 -6.23 -32.51
N VAL A 17 -9.72 -4.91 -32.38
CA VAL A 17 -8.67 -4.18 -31.65
C VAL A 17 -9.30 -3.43 -30.49
N LEU A 18 -8.82 -3.72 -29.30
CA LEU A 18 -9.21 -3.00 -28.07
C LEU A 18 -8.05 -2.16 -27.55
N GLU A 19 -8.38 -0.99 -27.06
CA GLU A 19 -7.44 -0.15 -26.32
C GLU A 19 -7.91 -0.04 -24.87
N ALA A 20 -7.05 -0.40 -23.94
CA ALA A 20 -7.28 -0.19 -22.52
C ALA A 20 -6.57 1.09 -22.06
N GLN A 21 -7.30 1.97 -21.41
CA GLN A 21 -6.75 3.12 -20.72
C GLN A 21 -6.57 2.77 -19.25
N LEU A 22 -5.34 3.00 -18.74
CA LEU A 22 -5.04 2.84 -17.33
C LEU A 22 -5.11 4.18 -16.61
N GLU A 23 -5.75 4.18 -15.47
CA GLU A 23 -5.70 5.28 -14.52
C GLU A 23 -4.77 4.90 -13.37
N GLU A 24 -3.82 5.78 -13.07
CA GLU A 24 -2.96 5.65 -11.91
C GLU A 24 -3.74 6.06 -10.66
N ARG A 25 -4.06 5.10 -9.80
CA ARG A 25 -4.70 5.38 -8.52
C ARG A 25 -3.78 5.03 -7.36
N HIS A 26 -3.43 6.05 -6.60
CA HIS A 26 -2.80 5.84 -5.30
C HIS A 26 -3.87 5.46 -4.28
N ARG A 27 -3.60 4.42 -3.52
CA ARG A 27 -4.47 4.08 -2.40
C ARG A 27 -4.12 4.93 -1.19
N THR A 28 -5.14 5.45 -0.52
CA THR A 28 -5.02 6.11 0.78
C THR A 28 -5.57 5.18 1.86
N LEU A 29 -4.76 4.92 2.87
CA LEU A 29 -5.09 4.13 4.05
C LEU A 29 -5.16 5.06 5.24
N SER A 30 -6.23 5.02 6.00
CA SER A 30 -6.41 5.83 7.20
C SER A 30 -6.33 4.94 8.43
N PHE A 31 -5.69 5.44 9.49
CA PHE A 31 -5.61 4.80 10.78
C PHE A 31 -5.70 5.83 11.91
N ASP A 32 -6.11 5.41 13.09
CA ASP A 32 -6.14 6.24 14.27
C ASP A 32 -4.73 6.29 14.89
N GLY A 33 -4.22 7.49 15.20
CA GLY A 33 -2.93 7.65 15.86
C GLY A 33 -2.91 7.24 17.33
N ARG A 34 -4.05 6.91 17.91
CA ARG A 34 -4.15 6.46 19.30
C ARG A 34 -3.63 5.05 19.50
N GLN A 35 -3.23 4.77 20.75
CA GLN A 35 -2.99 3.39 21.17
C GLN A 35 -4.24 2.55 20.93
N SER A 36 -4.11 1.50 20.13
CA SER A 36 -5.22 0.63 19.80
C SER A 36 -5.22 -0.64 20.65
N THR A 37 -6.41 -1.01 21.10
CA THR A 37 -6.69 -2.33 21.65
C THR A 37 -7.74 -3.08 20.85
N VAL A 38 -8.62 -2.37 20.15
CA VAL A 38 -9.68 -2.95 19.30
C VAL A 38 -10.02 -1.96 18.17
N GLY A 39 -9.93 -2.41 16.93
CA GLY A 39 -10.49 -1.65 15.80
C GLY A 39 -9.52 -0.78 14.99
N GLY A 40 -8.26 -0.77 15.33
CA GLY A 40 -7.21 -0.05 14.56
C GLY A 40 -6.48 1.00 15.40
N GLY A 41 -5.25 1.31 15.02
CA GLY A 41 -4.39 2.29 15.70
C GLY A 41 -2.95 1.84 15.82
N ILE A 42 -2.23 2.48 16.75
CA ILE A 42 -0.82 2.22 17.04
C ILE A 42 -0.72 1.21 18.17
N ASP A 43 0.08 0.17 18.01
CA ASP A 43 0.49 -0.73 19.07
C ASP A 43 1.97 -0.48 19.40
N VAL A 44 2.21 0.23 20.50
CA VAL A 44 3.57 0.55 20.95
C VAL A 44 4.28 -0.66 21.58
N THR A 45 3.58 -1.73 21.89
CA THR A 45 4.16 -2.95 22.45
C THR A 45 4.71 -3.85 21.35
N ASN A 46 3.95 -3.97 20.26
CA ASN A 46 4.30 -4.84 19.13
C ASN A 46 4.84 -4.04 17.92
N ASP A 47 5.04 -2.73 18.06
CA ASP A 47 5.57 -1.83 17.03
C ASP A 47 4.82 -1.90 15.69
N ASN A 48 3.50 -1.96 15.75
CA ASN A 48 2.71 -2.08 14.54
C ASN A 48 1.55 -1.09 14.45
N ILE A 49 1.03 -0.97 13.24
CA ILE A 49 -0.15 -0.17 12.92
C ILE A 49 -1.25 -1.11 12.44
N THR A 50 -2.42 -1.02 13.07
CA THR A 50 -3.61 -1.73 12.63
C THR A 50 -4.60 -0.76 11.97
N PHE A 51 -5.07 -1.10 10.79
CA PHE A 51 -6.08 -0.37 10.05
C PHE A 51 -7.49 -0.88 10.37
N PRO A 52 -8.51 -0.03 10.32
CA PRO A 52 -9.90 -0.46 10.54
C PRO A 52 -10.41 -1.42 9.46
N GLN A 53 -9.81 -1.37 8.27
CA GLN A 53 -10.17 -2.19 7.12
C GLN A 53 -8.93 -2.85 6.50
N ASN A 54 -9.15 -3.83 5.62
CA ASN A 54 -8.07 -4.48 4.90
C ASN A 54 -7.26 -3.48 4.09
N HIS A 55 -5.95 -3.43 4.33
CA HIS A 55 -5.05 -2.50 3.65
C HIS A 55 -4.68 -2.97 2.24
N ASN A 56 -4.73 -4.28 1.95
CA ASN A 56 -4.33 -4.89 0.67
C ASN A 56 -2.93 -4.44 0.17
N LEU A 57 -2.02 -4.13 1.09
CA LEU A 57 -0.60 -3.98 0.80
C LEU A 57 0.05 -5.36 0.71
N ILE A 58 1.17 -5.40 0.04
CA ILE A 58 2.10 -6.53 0.08
C ILE A 58 3.39 -6.09 0.78
N SER A 59 4.09 -7.01 1.43
CA SER A 59 5.36 -6.71 2.08
C SER A 59 6.37 -6.18 1.08
N GLY A 60 7.03 -5.06 1.42
CA GLY A 60 7.90 -4.32 0.54
C GLY A 60 7.24 -3.14 -0.19
N ASP A 61 5.91 -2.95 -0.04
CA ASP A 61 5.26 -1.76 -0.59
C ASP A 61 5.76 -0.49 0.08
N GLU A 62 6.12 0.52 -0.73
CA GLU A 62 6.46 1.85 -0.26
C GLU A 62 5.20 2.68 -0.06
N ILE A 63 5.10 3.30 1.12
CA ILE A 63 3.97 4.13 1.54
C ILE A 63 4.48 5.49 2.04
N ILE A 64 3.72 6.54 1.75
CA ILE A 64 4.05 7.91 2.12
C ILE A 64 3.16 8.31 3.30
N TYR A 65 3.78 8.68 4.41
CA TYR A 65 3.07 9.11 5.60
C TYR A 65 2.52 10.53 5.48
N ASN A 66 1.31 10.73 5.98
CA ASN A 66 0.68 12.04 6.13
C ASN A 66 -0.01 12.12 7.50
N ARG A 67 0.48 13.02 8.35
CA ARG A 67 -0.11 13.26 9.68
C ARG A 67 -1.50 13.90 9.64
N ASN A 68 -1.94 14.38 8.47
CA ASN A 68 -3.28 14.94 8.27
C ASN A 68 -3.62 16.09 9.25
N GLY A 69 -2.64 16.92 9.60
CA GLY A 69 -2.79 18.04 10.53
C GLY A 69 -2.65 17.68 12.02
N ASN A 70 -2.56 16.40 12.36
CA ASN A 70 -2.41 15.93 13.74
C ASN A 70 -0.97 16.06 14.25
N THR A 71 -0.77 15.84 15.54
CA THR A 71 0.56 15.75 16.17
C THR A 71 1.35 14.58 15.58
N ALA A 72 2.66 14.68 15.55
CA ALA A 72 3.49 13.62 15.02
C ALA A 72 3.55 12.43 16.00
N ILE A 73 3.42 11.22 15.46
CA ILE A 73 3.56 9.96 16.23
C ILE A 73 5.04 9.79 16.60
N GLY A 74 5.30 9.56 17.89
CA GLY A 74 6.64 9.29 18.37
C GLY A 74 7.11 7.89 17.96
N VAL A 75 8.32 7.84 17.40
CA VAL A 75 8.96 6.60 16.97
C VAL A 75 10.38 6.48 17.47
N GLY A 76 10.91 5.29 17.41
CA GLY A 76 12.31 4.98 17.55
C GLY A 76 12.73 3.98 16.49
N ILE A 77 14.03 3.91 16.22
CA ILE A 77 14.60 2.93 15.29
C ILE A 77 15.25 1.82 16.08
N ARG A 78 14.85 0.60 15.84
CA ARG A 78 15.50 -0.60 16.39
C ARG A 78 16.64 -0.99 15.47
N THR A 79 17.87 -0.79 15.91
CA THR A 79 19.09 -1.00 15.11
C THR A 79 19.50 -2.46 14.98
N THR A 80 18.88 -3.39 15.72
CA THR A 80 19.14 -4.83 15.67
C THR A 80 17.88 -5.61 15.37
N ALA A 81 18.04 -6.83 14.85
CA ALA A 81 16.92 -7.74 14.63
C ALA A 81 16.07 -7.87 15.89
N TYR A 82 14.78 -7.94 15.71
CA TYR A 82 13.67 -7.86 16.65
C TYR A 82 13.81 -8.60 18.00
N GLN A 83 14.81 -9.44 18.19
CA GLN A 83 14.90 -10.33 19.37
C GLN A 83 15.68 -9.78 20.58
N ASP A 84 16.49 -8.74 20.41
CA ASP A 84 17.40 -8.35 21.50
C ASP A 84 17.07 -7.02 22.23
N GLY A 85 16.02 -6.32 21.84
CA GLY A 85 15.38 -5.26 22.63
C GLY A 85 16.23 -4.03 23.01
N ILE A 86 17.47 -3.88 22.58
CA ILE A 86 18.43 -3.09 23.32
C ILE A 86 18.88 -1.78 22.67
N ASN A 87 18.67 -1.54 21.41
CA ASN A 87 19.10 -0.28 20.76
C ASN A 87 17.95 0.44 20.05
N LEU A 88 17.08 1.06 20.84
CA LEU A 88 16.05 1.95 20.33
C LEU A 88 16.59 3.38 20.31
N ILE A 89 16.82 3.94 19.13
CA ILE A 89 17.06 5.39 18.98
C ILE A 89 15.71 6.07 19.20
N THR A 90 15.56 6.79 20.31
CA THR A 90 14.32 7.46 20.70
C THR A 90 14.32 8.95 20.35
N GLY A 91 13.16 9.59 20.52
CA GLY A 91 13.02 11.04 20.27
C GLY A 91 12.77 11.41 18.82
N LEU A 92 12.53 10.40 17.98
CA LEU A 92 12.13 10.59 16.58
C LEU A 92 10.60 10.63 16.46
N THR A 93 10.14 11.11 15.32
CA THR A 93 8.71 11.09 14.96
C THR A 93 8.54 10.62 13.53
N LEU A 94 7.38 10.05 13.21
CA LEU A 94 7.02 9.80 11.81
C LEU A 94 7.02 11.13 11.04
N ASN A 95 7.88 11.24 10.06
CA ASN A 95 8.05 12.47 9.28
C ASN A 95 6.97 12.60 8.21
N ASN A 96 6.24 13.72 8.24
CA ASN A 96 5.20 14.01 7.27
C ASN A 96 5.79 14.12 5.85
N GLY A 97 5.24 13.35 4.91
CA GLY A 97 5.72 13.26 3.54
C GLY A 97 6.85 12.26 3.30
N SER A 98 7.39 11.65 4.36
CA SER A 98 8.42 10.62 4.21
C SER A 98 7.86 9.30 3.71
N VAL A 99 8.70 8.58 3.00
CA VAL A 99 8.44 7.22 2.50
C VAL A 99 8.86 6.21 3.57
N TYR A 100 8.03 5.24 3.81
CA TYR A 100 8.30 4.06 4.64
C TYR A 100 8.00 2.80 3.83
N VAL A 101 8.59 1.69 4.25
CA VAL A 101 8.34 0.38 3.65
C VAL A 101 7.45 -0.42 4.60
N ALA A 102 6.36 -0.96 4.09
CA ALA A 102 5.42 -1.77 4.86
C ALA A 102 5.83 -3.24 4.85
N GLU A 103 5.87 -3.85 6.02
CA GLU A 103 5.88 -5.30 6.19
C GLU A 103 4.49 -5.76 6.64
N VAL A 104 3.89 -6.66 5.90
CA VAL A 104 2.54 -7.15 6.18
C VAL A 104 2.56 -8.23 7.26
N VAL A 105 1.99 -7.93 8.42
CA VAL A 105 1.78 -8.89 9.50
C VAL A 105 0.52 -9.72 9.24
N ASN A 106 -0.57 -9.05 8.87
CA ASN A 106 -1.83 -9.66 8.44
C ASN A 106 -2.60 -8.68 7.54
N ASN A 107 -3.83 -9.02 7.15
CA ASN A 107 -4.63 -8.21 6.22
C ASN A 107 -4.99 -6.79 6.73
N LYS A 108 -4.82 -6.51 8.02
CA LYS A 108 -5.08 -5.20 8.64
C LYS A 108 -3.89 -4.58 9.33
N THR A 109 -2.80 -5.33 9.58
CA THR A 109 -1.69 -4.90 10.42
C THR A 109 -0.38 -4.91 9.65
N ILE A 110 0.40 -3.85 9.82
CA ILE A 110 1.73 -3.71 9.22
C ILE A 110 2.76 -3.27 10.26
N ASN A 111 4.01 -3.67 10.04
CA ASN A 111 5.19 -3.04 10.59
C ASN A 111 5.77 -2.03 9.58
N LEU A 112 6.65 -1.15 10.03
CA LEU A 112 7.31 -0.17 9.17
C LEU A 112 8.82 -0.33 9.21
N TYR A 113 9.46 -0.02 8.07
CA TYR A 113 10.89 0.18 7.94
C TYR A 113 11.15 1.54 7.30
N GLU A 114 12.29 2.17 7.63
CA GLU A 114 12.63 3.47 7.04
C GLU A 114 13.01 3.36 5.56
N THR A 115 13.69 2.28 5.18
CA THR A 115 14.17 2.10 3.81
C THR A 115 13.92 0.68 3.27
N GLN A 116 13.96 0.55 1.95
CA GLN A 116 13.91 -0.76 1.29
C GLN A 116 15.11 -1.64 1.63
N ALA A 117 16.27 -1.03 1.88
CA ALA A 117 17.47 -1.76 2.29
C ALA A 117 17.31 -2.36 3.69
N ASP A 118 16.77 -1.59 4.63
CA ASP A 118 16.48 -2.05 6.00
C ASP A 118 15.46 -3.18 5.99
N TYR A 119 14.38 -3.03 5.23
CA TYR A 119 13.38 -4.11 5.05
C TYR A 119 14.02 -5.38 4.50
N SER A 120 14.83 -5.27 3.45
CA SER A 120 15.47 -6.44 2.83
C SER A 120 16.48 -7.13 3.75
N ALA A 121 17.11 -6.37 4.65
CA ALA A 121 18.05 -6.87 5.64
C ALA A 121 17.37 -7.34 6.94
N GLY A 122 16.09 -7.01 7.16
CA GLY A 122 15.36 -7.31 8.39
C GLY A 122 15.88 -6.55 9.61
N ILE A 123 16.40 -5.33 9.42
CA ILE A 123 16.97 -4.49 10.48
C ILE A 123 16.32 -3.10 10.46
N ASN A 124 16.59 -2.29 11.50
CA ASN A 124 16.13 -0.89 11.58
C ASN A 124 14.60 -0.76 11.44
N THR A 125 13.86 -1.63 12.09
CA THR A 125 12.40 -1.50 12.17
C THR A 125 12.01 -0.23 12.91
N VAL A 126 10.94 0.42 12.45
CA VAL A 126 10.35 1.56 13.15
C VAL A 126 9.56 1.06 14.35
N GLY A 127 10.06 1.36 15.55
CA GLY A 127 9.35 1.09 16.81
C GLY A 127 8.51 2.30 17.22
N PHE A 128 7.32 2.09 17.75
CA PHE A 128 6.49 3.17 18.27
C PHE A 128 6.79 3.44 19.73
N THR A 129 7.10 4.71 20.08
CA THR A 129 7.42 5.12 21.45
C THR A 129 6.26 5.79 22.14
N THR A 130 5.42 6.49 21.39
CA THR A 130 4.20 7.12 21.91
C THR A 130 3.09 7.04 20.87
N ALA A 131 1.88 6.76 21.33
CA ALA A 131 0.66 6.95 20.54
C ALA A 131 0.09 8.33 20.83
N GLU A 132 -0.67 8.85 19.90
CA GLU A 132 -1.38 10.12 20.04
C GLU A 132 -2.59 10.00 20.95
N THR A 133 -3.09 11.15 21.43
CA THR A 133 -4.36 11.22 22.17
C THR A 133 -5.57 11.18 21.26
N SER A 134 -5.43 11.63 20.01
CA SER A 134 -6.48 11.62 18.99
C SER A 134 -5.91 11.92 17.61
N GLY A 135 -6.64 11.53 16.59
CA GLY A 135 -6.36 11.97 15.23
C GLY A 135 -6.29 10.83 14.22
N ILE A 136 -6.74 11.14 13.02
CA ILE A 136 -6.66 10.23 11.88
C ILE A 136 -5.45 10.58 11.05
N HIS A 137 -4.54 9.64 10.95
CA HIS A 137 -3.36 9.68 10.11
C HIS A 137 -3.61 8.91 8.82
N LYS A 138 -2.76 9.12 7.84
CA LYS A 138 -2.91 8.50 6.53
C LYS A 138 -1.57 7.99 6.01
N PHE A 139 -1.65 6.91 5.25
CA PHE A 139 -0.62 6.52 4.30
C PHE A 139 -1.18 6.57 2.88
N ARG A 140 -0.36 6.96 1.93
CA ARG A 140 -0.65 6.85 0.51
C ARG A 140 0.37 5.90 -0.12
N THR A 141 -0.07 4.94 -0.91
CA THR A 141 0.88 4.09 -1.65
C THR A 141 1.73 4.95 -2.59
N LYS A 142 3.04 4.76 -2.59
CA LYS A 142 3.97 5.46 -3.50
C LYS A 142 3.80 4.95 -4.92
N LYS A 143 3.64 3.63 -5.07
CA LYS A 143 3.32 3.02 -6.36
C LYS A 143 1.82 3.11 -6.62
N ALA A 144 1.46 3.67 -7.75
CA ALA A 144 0.07 3.68 -8.19
C ALA A 144 -0.35 2.29 -8.65
N ASN A 145 -1.51 1.85 -8.20
CA ASN A 145 -2.16 0.69 -8.79
C ASN A 145 -2.79 1.13 -10.11
N ASN A 146 -2.33 0.53 -11.19
CA ASN A 146 -2.93 0.77 -12.50
C ASN A 146 -4.27 0.02 -12.57
N THR A 147 -5.36 0.76 -12.61
CA THR A 147 -6.69 0.23 -12.86
C THR A 147 -7.11 0.51 -14.29
N ILE A 148 -7.74 -0.45 -14.94
CA ILE A 148 -8.35 -0.20 -16.24
C ILE A 148 -9.53 0.76 -16.01
N SER A 149 -9.39 2.01 -16.47
CA SER A 149 -10.43 3.02 -16.34
C SER A 149 -11.42 2.99 -17.51
N LYS A 150 -10.95 2.54 -18.67
CA LYS A 150 -11.78 2.46 -19.88
C LYS A 150 -11.22 1.40 -20.84
N ILE A 151 -12.11 0.66 -21.46
CA ILE A 151 -11.82 -0.18 -22.63
C ILE A 151 -12.56 0.44 -23.81
N SER A 152 -11.83 0.78 -24.86
CA SER A 152 -12.40 1.30 -26.12
C SER A 152 -12.22 0.27 -27.21
N ILE A 153 -13.27 0.03 -27.97
CA ILE A 153 -13.21 -0.79 -29.19
C ILE A 153 -12.70 0.12 -30.29
N ILE A 154 -11.50 -0.10 -30.80
CA ILE A 154 -10.90 0.63 -31.91
C ILE A 154 -11.36 0.05 -33.23
N ASN A 155 -11.48 -1.26 -33.30
CA ASN A 155 -12.04 -1.98 -34.42
C ASN A 155 -12.90 -3.14 -33.88
N ALA A 156 -14.16 -3.18 -34.26
CA ALA A 156 -15.08 -4.22 -33.79
C ALA A 156 -14.81 -5.60 -34.42
N GLY A 157 -14.11 -5.64 -35.57
CA GLY A 157 -13.93 -6.89 -36.28
C GLY A 157 -15.24 -7.41 -36.87
N THR A 158 -15.23 -8.65 -37.35
CA THR A 158 -16.39 -9.37 -37.86
C THR A 158 -16.75 -10.55 -36.98
N ASP A 159 -18.02 -10.98 -36.97
CA ASP A 159 -18.55 -12.19 -36.34
C ASP A 159 -18.55 -12.20 -34.81
N PHE A 160 -18.88 -11.07 -34.18
CA PHE A 160 -19.01 -10.95 -32.71
C PHE A 160 -20.40 -11.26 -32.15
N GLU A 161 -21.32 -11.77 -32.94
CA GLU A 161 -22.64 -12.11 -32.45
C GLU A 161 -22.58 -13.15 -31.31
N ASN A 162 -23.21 -12.81 -30.17
CA ASN A 162 -23.35 -13.67 -28.99
C ASN A 162 -22.06 -14.06 -28.23
N ARG A 163 -21.00 -13.23 -28.25
CA ARG A 163 -19.75 -13.54 -27.54
C ARG A 163 -19.50 -12.66 -26.33
N LYS A 164 -18.97 -13.29 -25.27
CA LYS A 164 -18.62 -12.64 -24.03
C LYS A 164 -17.15 -12.18 -24.08
N LEU A 165 -16.93 -10.88 -23.86
CA LEU A 165 -15.56 -10.34 -23.67
C LEU A 165 -15.02 -10.80 -22.31
N ILE A 166 -13.93 -11.56 -22.30
CA ILE A 166 -13.19 -11.90 -21.09
C ILE A 166 -11.87 -11.18 -21.12
N VAL A 167 -11.67 -10.24 -20.19
CA VAL A 167 -10.39 -9.57 -19.99
C VAL A 167 -9.63 -10.33 -18.92
N GLN A 168 -8.49 -10.94 -19.29
CA GLN A 168 -7.59 -11.57 -18.34
C GLN A 168 -6.43 -10.60 -18.07
N PRO A 169 -6.10 -10.27 -16.81
CA PRO A 169 -4.88 -9.56 -16.49
C PRO A 169 -3.68 -10.48 -16.74
N THR A 170 -2.67 -9.97 -17.42
CA THR A 170 -1.35 -10.58 -17.54
C THR A 170 -0.44 -10.09 -16.44
#